data_353b2ee603e471106f641d4daba52fae
#
_entry.id   353b2ee603e471106f641d4daba52fae
#
_cell.length_a   1.000
_cell.length_b   1.000
_cell.length_c   1.000
_cell.angle_alpha   90.00
_cell.angle_beta   90.00
_cell.angle_gamma   90.00
#
_symmetry.space_group_name_H-M   'P 1'
#
loop_
_entity.id
_entity.type
_entity.pdbx_description
1 polymer ?
#
loop_
_entity_poly.entity_id
_entity_poly.type
_entity_poly.pdbx_seq_one_letter_code
_entity_poly.pdbx_strand_id
1 'polypeptide(L)'
;MRPKHLAMALSKLTPHPCADVTLEQYATEGDLAAYWMLAVDQLDGLEGHRVVDLGAGNGILGIAALMLGAEHVVFVEADDDAETVLQHNISGLDDALSKRATVLKAHIGADDLTLDRPDI
;
A
#
# COMPACT_ATOMS: atom_id res chain seq x y z
N MET A 1 1.07 11.05 12.21
CA MET A 1 1.11 9.66 12.75
C MET A 1 2.50 9.33 13.24
N ARG A 2 2.60 8.69 14.38
CA ARG A 2 3.90 8.31 14.93
C ARG A 2 4.47 7.11 14.18
N PRO A 3 5.79 7.08 13.89
CA PRO A 3 6.41 5.97 13.16
C PRO A 3 6.12 4.58 13.76
N LYS A 4 6.15 4.48 15.08
CA LYS A 4 5.87 3.22 15.78
C LYS A 4 4.44 2.74 15.55
N HIS A 5 3.46 3.62 15.57
CA HIS A 5 2.06 3.26 15.33
C HIS A 5 1.85 2.83 13.88
N LEU A 6 2.46 3.52 12.93
CA LEU A 6 2.40 3.14 11.52
C LEU A 6 3.02 1.74 11.31
N ALA A 7 4.22 1.53 11.83
CA ALA A 7 4.90 0.24 11.71
C ALA A 7 4.09 -0.91 12.31
N MET A 8 3.48 -0.71 13.48
CA MET A 8 2.62 -1.70 14.11
C MET A 8 1.39 -2.02 13.27
N ALA A 9 0.74 -1.01 12.72
CA ALA A 9 -0.42 -1.20 11.85
C ALA A 9 -0.04 -1.98 10.58
N LEU A 10 1.06 -1.63 9.95
CA LEU A 10 1.54 -2.31 8.75
C LEU A 10 1.97 -3.76 9.01
N SER A 11 2.52 -4.05 10.19
CA SER A 11 2.93 -5.41 10.54
C SER A 11 1.77 -6.38 10.72
N LYS A 12 0.55 -5.88 10.86
CA LYS A 12 -0.67 -6.69 10.96
C LYS A 12 -1.23 -7.11 9.61
N LEU A 13 -0.75 -6.55 8.51
CA LEU A 13 -1.23 -6.90 7.18
C LEU A 13 -0.82 -8.33 6.82
N THR A 14 -1.69 -9.03 6.09
CA THR A 14 -1.35 -10.33 5.53
C THR A 14 -0.20 -10.16 4.52
N PRO A 15 0.84 -11.01 4.56
CA PRO A 15 2.00 -10.86 3.69
C PRO A 15 1.70 -11.31 2.26
N HIS A 16 2.63 -11.02 1.35
CA HIS A 16 2.58 -11.54 -0.01
C HIS A 16 2.45 -13.08 0.03
N PRO A 17 1.58 -13.70 -0.80
CA PRO A 17 1.30 -15.14 -0.71
C PRO A 17 2.50 -16.03 -0.99
N CYS A 18 3.52 -15.56 -1.71
CA CYS A 18 4.75 -16.30 -1.97
C CYS A 18 5.81 -16.11 -0.87
N ALA A 19 5.50 -15.36 0.18
CA ALA A 19 6.44 -15.08 1.25
C ALA A 19 6.30 -16.11 2.36
N ASP A 20 7.39 -16.82 2.67
CA ASP A 20 7.51 -17.65 3.86
C ASP A 20 8.02 -16.75 4.99
N VAL A 21 7.10 -16.11 5.70
CA VAL A 21 7.41 -15.00 6.59
C VAL A 21 7.25 -15.40 8.05
N THR A 22 8.30 -15.21 8.84
CA THR A 22 8.26 -15.35 10.30
C THR A 22 7.67 -14.09 10.93
N LEU A 23 7.28 -14.16 12.21
CA LEU A 23 6.80 -12.98 12.95
C LEU A 23 7.82 -11.85 12.98
N GLU A 24 9.11 -12.21 13.07
CA GLU A 24 10.20 -11.24 13.06
C GLU A 24 10.31 -10.51 11.71
N GLN A 25 10.14 -11.24 10.61
CA GLN A 25 10.13 -10.67 9.27
C GLN A 25 8.93 -9.74 9.04
N TYR A 26 7.75 -10.08 9.58
CA TYR A 26 6.59 -9.19 9.54
C TYR A 26 6.89 -7.83 10.18
N ALA A 27 7.48 -7.85 11.36
CA ALA A 27 7.83 -6.64 12.07
C ALA A 27 8.85 -5.82 11.27
N THR A 28 9.85 -6.48 10.67
CA THR A 28 10.89 -5.83 9.87
C THR A 28 10.30 -5.17 8.62
N GLU A 29 9.38 -5.85 7.93
CA GLU A 29 8.72 -5.28 6.76
C GLU A 29 7.87 -4.06 7.12
N GLY A 30 7.14 -4.12 8.24
CA GLY A 30 6.36 -3.01 8.74
C GLY A 30 7.22 -1.81 9.11
N ASP A 31 8.35 -2.04 9.78
CA ASP A 31 9.30 -0.98 10.12
C ASP A 31 9.90 -0.33 8.88
N LEU A 32 10.31 -1.13 7.91
CA LEU A 32 10.93 -0.64 6.68
C LEU A 32 9.94 0.16 5.83
N ALA A 33 8.73 -0.35 5.67
CA ALA A 33 7.69 0.34 4.92
C ALA A 33 7.31 1.67 5.59
N ALA A 34 7.18 1.68 6.91
CA ALA A 34 6.91 2.89 7.66
C ALA A 34 8.04 3.92 7.49
N TYR A 35 9.28 3.48 7.58
CA TYR A 35 10.44 4.35 7.38
C TYR A 35 10.42 4.99 5.99
N TRP A 36 10.21 4.20 4.94
CA TRP A 36 10.21 4.71 3.57
C TRP A 36 9.06 5.68 3.31
N MET A 37 7.86 5.33 3.75
CA MET A 37 6.69 6.16 3.46
C MET A 37 6.69 7.43 4.29
N LEU A 38 7.24 7.42 5.49
CA LEU A 38 7.46 8.64 6.27
C LEU A 38 8.52 9.53 5.61
N ALA A 39 9.55 8.96 4.99
CA ALA A 39 10.53 9.71 4.23
C ALA A 39 9.89 10.38 3.00
N VAL A 40 9.05 9.66 2.26
CA VAL A 40 8.29 10.23 1.14
C VAL A 40 7.39 11.37 1.63
N ASP A 41 6.71 11.17 2.74
CA ASP A 41 5.85 12.19 3.34
C ASP A 41 6.62 13.46 3.71
N GLN A 42 7.82 13.32 4.24
CA GLN A 42 8.68 14.48 4.58
C GLN A 42 9.14 15.24 3.35
N LEU A 43 9.39 14.53 2.24
CA LEU A 43 9.90 15.16 1.01
C LEU A 43 8.79 15.82 0.21
N ASP A 44 7.68 15.13 0.00
CA ASP A 44 6.63 15.54 -0.93
C ASP A 44 5.30 15.85 -0.24
N GLY A 45 5.11 15.34 0.99
CA GLY A 45 3.82 15.40 1.66
C GLY A 45 2.81 14.46 0.99
N LEU A 46 2.26 13.51 1.75
CA LEU A 46 1.27 12.56 1.22
C LEU A 46 -0.17 13.07 1.37
N GLU A 47 -0.40 13.90 2.38
CA GLU A 47 -1.73 14.42 2.66
C GLU A 47 -2.31 15.17 1.46
N GLY A 48 -3.50 14.76 1.04
CA GLY A 48 -4.19 15.40 -0.08
C GLY A 48 -3.66 15.04 -1.46
N HIS A 49 -2.65 14.17 -1.56
CA HIS A 49 -2.07 13.76 -2.85
C HIS A 49 -2.66 12.45 -3.35
N ARG A 50 -2.69 12.29 -4.66
CA ARG A 50 -3.05 11.05 -5.32
C ARG A 50 -1.81 10.22 -5.58
N VAL A 51 -1.86 8.95 -5.23
CA VAL A 51 -0.72 8.03 -5.25
C VAL A 51 -1.05 6.83 -6.13
N VAL A 52 -0.07 6.35 -6.88
CA VAL A 52 -0.16 5.08 -7.60
C VAL A 52 0.93 4.15 -7.06
N ASP A 53 0.51 2.96 -6.64
CA ASP A 53 1.38 1.89 -6.16
C ASP A 53 1.50 0.83 -7.26
N LEU A 54 2.57 0.88 -8.02
CA LEU A 54 2.82 -0.03 -9.14
C LEU A 54 3.47 -1.31 -8.63
N GLY A 55 2.85 -2.47 -8.95
CA GLY A 55 3.31 -3.75 -8.42
C GLY A 55 3.01 -3.84 -6.93
N ALA A 56 1.77 -3.56 -6.56
CA ALA A 56 1.39 -3.32 -5.17
C ALA A 56 1.61 -4.49 -4.21
N GLY A 57 1.65 -5.73 -4.70
CA GLY A 57 1.81 -6.91 -3.86
C GLY A 57 0.68 -7.01 -2.82
N ASN A 58 1.04 -7.08 -1.55
CA ASN A 58 0.07 -7.11 -0.45
C ASN A 58 -0.47 -5.72 -0.07
N GLY A 59 0.02 -4.66 -0.70
CA GLY A 59 -0.46 -3.29 -0.52
C GLY A 59 0.22 -2.49 0.59
N ILE A 60 1.29 -2.99 1.18
CA ILE A 60 1.89 -2.37 2.38
C ILE A 60 2.29 -0.89 2.15
N LEU A 61 2.88 -0.56 1.00
CA LEU A 61 3.31 0.82 0.73
C LEU A 61 2.13 1.76 0.48
N GLY A 62 1.19 1.36 -0.37
CA GLY A 62 0.00 2.17 -0.66
C GLY A 62 -0.92 2.32 0.55
N ILE A 63 -1.03 1.28 1.38
CA ILE A 63 -1.79 1.36 2.64
C ILE A 63 -1.12 2.34 3.60
N ALA A 64 0.22 2.33 3.69
CA ALA A 64 0.94 3.33 4.47
C ALA A 64 0.63 4.74 3.97
N ALA A 65 0.59 4.94 2.65
CA ALA A 65 0.24 6.24 2.07
C ALA A 65 -1.19 6.67 2.47
N LEU A 66 -2.16 5.75 2.47
CA LEU A 66 -3.51 6.04 2.95
C LEU A 66 -3.50 6.48 4.42
N MET A 67 -2.76 5.77 5.26
CA MET A 67 -2.65 6.08 6.69
C MET A 67 -1.98 7.43 6.95
N LEU A 68 -1.12 7.86 6.03
CA LEU A 68 -0.45 9.17 6.11
C LEU A 68 -1.25 10.30 5.45
N GLY A 69 -2.45 10.02 4.98
CA GLY A 69 -3.38 11.04 4.53
C GLY A 69 -3.51 11.21 3.02
N ALA A 70 -3.00 10.28 2.21
CA ALA A 70 -3.20 10.35 0.76
C ALA A 70 -4.68 10.46 0.42
N GLU A 71 -5.02 11.33 -0.52
CA GLU A 71 -6.39 11.56 -0.96
C GLU A 71 -6.97 10.30 -1.61
N HIS A 72 -6.17 9.65 -2.45
CA HIS A 72 -6.55 8.41 -3.11
C HIS A 72 -5.31 7.63 -3.49
N VAL A 73 -5.39 6.29 -3.39
CA VAL A 73 -4.33 5.39 -3.82
C VAL A 73 -4.89 4.40 -4.81
N VAL A 74 -4.25 4.31 -5.98
CA VAL A 74 -4.53 3.28 -6.98
C VAL A 74 -3.46 2.21 -6.85
N PHE A 75 -3.86 1.00 -6.54
CA PHE A 75 -2.98 -0.17 -6.43
C PHE A 75 -3.05 -0.95 -7.74
N VAL A 76 -1.92 -1.14 -8.39
CA VAL A 76 -1.82 -1.90 -9.64
C VAL A 76 -1.09 -3.20 -9.36
N GLU A 77 -1.76 -4.34 -9.59
CA GLU A 77 -1.19 -5.66 -9.37
C GLU A 77 -1.66 -6.63 -10.46
N ALA A 78 -0.74 -7.45 -10.98
CA ALA A 78 -1.02 -8.40 -12.04
C ALA A 78 -1.27 -9.83 -11.54
N ASP A 79 -0.66 -10.20 -10.42
CA ASP A 79 -0.73 -11.57 -9.88
C ASP A 79 -2.06 -11.79 -9.15
N ASP A 80 -2.79 -12.86 -9.51
CA ASP A 80 -4.09 -13.16 -8.92
C ASP A 80 -4.04 -13.40 -7.42
N ASP A 81 -3.03 -14.13 -6.95
CA ASP A 81 -2.89 -14.46 -5.53
C ASP A 81 -2.53 -13.22 -4.73
N ALA A 82 -1.63 -12.39 -5.25
CA ALA A 82 -1.27 -11.13 -4.60
C ALA A 82 -2.46 -10.16 -4.57
N GLU A 83 -3.24 -10.06 -5.65
CA GLU A 83 -4.45 -9.23 -5.67
C GLU A 83 -5.45 -9.66 -4.60
N THR A 84 -5.64 -10.96 -4.41
CA THR A 84 -6.54 -11.48 -3.38
C THR A 84 -6.09 -11.04 -1.98
N VAL A 85 -4.80 -11.12 -1.69
CA VAL A 85 -4.24 -10.64 -0.41
C VAL A 85 -4.39 -9.13 -0.28
N LEU A 86 -4.12 -8.39 -1.35
CA LEU A 86 -4.28 -6.94 -1.39
C LEU A 86 -5.72 -6.53 -1.07
N GLN A 87 -6.72 -7.14 -1.72
CA GLN A 87 -8.12 -6.87 -1.45
C GLN A 87 -8.49 -7.18 -0.01
N HIS A 88 -7.98 -8.30 0.53
CA HIS A 88 -8.20 -8.67 1.92
C HIS A 88 -7.64 -7.60 2.87
N ASN A 89 -6.42 -7.16 2.64
CA ASN A 89 -5.78 -6.14 3.48
C ASN A 89 -6.52 -4.80 3.42
N ILE A 90 -6.98 -4.39 2.24
CA ILE A 90 -7.76 -3.15 2.09
C ILE A 90 -9.10 -3.27 2.81
N SER A 91 -9.79 -4.41 2.67
CA SER A 91 -11.09 -4.63 3.32
C SER A 91 -11.03 -4.60 4.85
N GLY A 92 -9.85 -4.87 5.42
CA GLY A 92 -9.62 -4.79 6.85
C GLY A 92 -9.37 -3.38 7.39
N LEU A 93 -9.24 -2.38 6.52
CA LEU A 93 -9.03 -0.99 6.93
C LEU A 93 -10.35 -0.34 7.33
N ASP A 94 -10.26 0.77 8.07
CA ASP A 94 -11.41 1.62 8.35
C ASP A 94 -12.05 2.07 7.03
N ASP A 95 -13.38 2.22 7.02
CA ASP A 95 -14.12 2.65 5.82
C ASP A 95 -13.59 3.96 5.25
N ALA A 96 -13.18 4.88 6.12
CA ALA A 96 -12.61 6.16 5.71
C ALA A 96 -11.34 5.98 4.88
N LEU A 97 -10.55 4.94 5.13
CA LEU A 97 -9.34 4.63 4.36
C LEU A 97 -9.67 3.78 3.14
N SER A 98 -10.45 2.70 3.30
CA SER A 98 -10.72 1.76 2.21
C SER A 98 -11.45 2.40 1.03
N LYS A 99 -12.33 3.36 1.25
CA LYS A 99 -13.03 4.07 0.17
C LYS A 99 -12.11 4.96 -0.68
N ARG A 100 -10.89 5.24 -0.19
CA ARG A 100 -9.87 6.00 -0.93
C ARG A 100 -8.90 5.11 -1.68
N ALA A 101 -9.20 3.81 -1.79
CA ALA A 101 -8.39 2.83 -2.49
C ALA A 101 -9.12 2.32 -3.74
N THR A 102 -8.37 2.15 -4.82
CA THR A 102 -8.83 1.48 -6.04
C THR A 102 -7.80 0.42 -6.41
N VAL A 103 -8.27 -0.77 -6.76
CA VAL A 103 -7.39 -1.84 -7.21
C VAL A 103 -7.61 -2.07 -8.71
N LEU A 104 -6.52 -2.02 -9.47
CA LEU A 104 -6.51 -2.36 -10.89
C LEU A 104 -5.66 -3.62 -11.08
N LYS A 105 -6.25 -4.64 -11.70
CA LYS A 105 -5.53 -5.84 -12.09
C LYS A 105 -4.98 -5.65 -13.50
N ALA A 106 -3.67 -5.42 -13.61
CA ALA A 106 -3.04 -5.17 -14.89
C ALA A 106 -1.55 -5.51 -14.85
N HIS A 107 -1.02 -5.90 -16.02
CA HIS A 107 0.41 -6.08 -16.25
C HIS A 107 1.00 -4.76 -16.73
N ILE A 108 1.96 -4.23 -15.99
CA ILE A 108 2.66 -2.99 -16.33
C ILE A 108 3.47 -3.24 -17.61
N GLY A 109 3.27 -2.41 -18.62
CA GLY A 109 3.96 -2.51 -19.90
C GLY A 109 3.32 -3.47 -20.90
N ALA A 110 2.38 -4.34 -20.49
CA ALA A 110 1.68 -5.27 -21.35
C ALA A 110 0.22 -4.84 -21.60
N ASP A 111 -0.42 -4.24 -20.59
CA ASP A 111 -1.80 -3.79 -20.67
C ASP A 111 -1.86 -2.26 -20.83
N ASP A 112 -2.92 -1.80 -21.51
CA ASP A 112 -3.22 -0.38 -21.56
C ASP A 112 -3.76 0.07 -20.20
N LEU A 113 -3.05 0.97 -19.56
CA LEU A 113 -3.46 1.58 -18.29
C LEU A 113 -3.86 3.02 -18.54
N THR A 114 -5.14 3.32 -18.30
CA THR A 114 -5.61 4.69 -18.27
C THR A 114 -5.75 5.10 -16.81
N LEU A 115 -4.82 5.92 -16.36
CA LEU A 115 -4.81 6.42 -14.99
C LEU A 115 -4.90 7.94 -15.04
N ASP A 116 -5.65 8.52 -14.11
CA ASP A 116 -5.53 9.94 -13.84
C ASP A 116 -4.09 10.22 -13.41
N ARG A 117 -3.57 11.35 -13.83
CA ARG A 117 -2.19 11.72 -13.50
C ARG A 117 -2.00 11.68 -11.98
N PRO A 118 -1.11 10.83 -11.47
CA PRO A 118 -0.82 10.79 -10.05
C PRO A 118 0.11 11.94 -9.65
N ASP A 119 0.09 12.28 -8.38
CA ASP A 119 1.04 13.21 -7.79
C ASP A 119 2.32 12.46 -7.37
N ILE A 120 2.12 11.21 -6.94
CA ILE A 120 3.20 10.36 -6.42
C ILE A 120 3.00 8.93 -6.91
#